data_2baa1f08d6f3511665e2e14ebf570fc4
#
_entry.id   2baa1f08d6f3511665e2e14ebf570fc4
#
_cell.length_a   1.000
_cell.length_b   1.000
_cell.length_c   1.000
_cell.angle_alpha   90.00
_cell.angle_beta   90.00
_cell.angle_gamma   90.00
#
_symmetry.space_group_name_H-M   'P 1'
#
loop_
_entity.id
_entity.type
_entity.pdbx_description
1 polymer ?
#
loop_
_entity_poly.entity_id
_entity_poly.type
_entity_poly.pdbx_seq_one_letter_code
_entity_poly.pdbx_strand_id
1 'polypeptide(L)'
;GRVQTPVLAEICRRYRERENFLPADSWPVFVSLCKDRQIIKLRHTEDFQEYRYASELYGDCKAVRNARIAAVSRESEDIRAPAPYNLTELQKDANRYHNLTAIQVQDITQGLYEKKLISYPRTASRLLTRDVYDTLPAVMEKILSRKEFRQYAKMTDFAAPPNDISAQETTDHHTIIVTGMPPGTLNKEEQLVY
;
A
#
# COMPACT_ATOMS: atom_id res chain seq x y z
N GLY A 1 -5.32 -4.08 30.90
CA GLY A 1 -6.62 -3.69 30.35
C GLY A 1 -7.03 -4.57 29.18
N ARG A 2 -8.28 -4.49 28.71
CA ARG A 2 -8.83 -5.36 27.65
C ARG A 2 -8.10 -5.25 26.29
N VAL A 3 -7.36 -4.18 26.07
CA VAL A 3 -6.56 -3.97 24.86
C VAL A 3 -5.08 -4.22 25.11
N GLN A 4 -4.54 -3.65 26.19
CA GLN A 4 -3.11 -3.75 26.48
C GLN A 4 -2.65 -5.18 26.76
N THR A 5 -3.43 -5.96 27.49
CA THR A 5 -3.06 -7.34 27.86
C THR A 5 -2.97 -8.26 26.63
N PRO A 6 -3.94 -8.31 25.70
CA PRO A 6 -3.81 -9.08 24.48
C PRO A 6 -2.64 -8.64 23.59
N VAL A 7 -2.40 -7.34 23.47
CA VAL A 7 -1.26 -6.82 22.68
C VAL A 7 0.06 -7.25 23.32
N LEU A 8 0.20 -7.12 24.65
CA LEU A 8 1.39 -7.58 25.36
C LEU A 8 1.60 -9.10 25.22
N ALA A 9 0.51 -9.88 25.31
CA ALA A 9 0.58 -11.33 25.11
C ALA A 9 1.10 -11.69 23.70
N GLU A 10 0.63 -11.00 22.67
CA GLU A 10 1.11 -11.21 21.30
C GLU A 10 2.58 -10.81 21.14
N ILE A 11 3.01 -9.70 21.71
CA ILE A 11 4.42 -9.28 21.71
C ILE A 11 5.29 -10.34 22.39
N CYS A 12 4.86 -10.84 23.55
CA CYS A 12 5.59 -11.89 24.26
C CYS A 12 5.62 -13.21 23.48
N ARG A 13 4.55 -13.55 22.77
CA ARG A 13 4.48 -14.73 21.88
C ARG A 13 5.52 -14.61 20.77
N ARG A 14 5.54 -13.48 20.06
CA ARG A 14 6.50 -13.19 18.98
C ARG A 14 7.94 -13.16 19.48
N TYR A 15 8.16 -12.59 20.66
CA TYR A 15 9.48 -12.61 21.28
C TYR A 15 9.98 -14.04 21.54
N ARG A 16 9.12 -14.90 22.11
CA ARG A 16 9.47 -16.31 22.35
C ARG A 16 9.70 -17.09 21.05
N GLU A 17 8.90 -16.87 20.02
CA GLU A 17 9.11 -17.45 18.69
C GLU A 17 10.49 -17.08 18.15
N ARG A 18 10.90 -15.82 18.29
CA ARG A 18 12.23 -15.37 17.87
C ARG A 18 13.35 -16.00 18.68
N GLU A 19 13.20 -16.06 20.00
CA GLU A 19 14.21 -16.68 20.89
C GLU A 19 14.37 -18.18 20.64
N ASN A 20 13.27 -18.86 20.30
CA ASN A 20 13.26 -20.28 20.00
C ASN A 20 13.47 -20.60 18.52
N PHE A 21 13.71 -19.59 17.69
CA PHE A 21 13.91 -19.78 16.26
C PHE A 21 15.23 -20.52 16.01
N LEU A 22 15.14 -21.68 15.43
CA LEU A 22 16.29 -22.45 14.95
C LEU A 22 16.46 -22.18 13.46
N PRO A 23 17.55 -21.50 13.05
CA PRO A 23 17.83 -21.31 11.63
C PRO A 23 17.97 -22.66 10.92
N ALA A 24 17.32 -22.79 9.78
CA ALA A 24 17.49 -23.93 8.89
C ALA A 24 18.06 -23.44 7.56
N ASP A 25 19.05 -24.15 7.06
CA ASP A 25 19.61 -23.86 5.76
C ASP A 25 18.62 -24.24 4.66
N SER A 26 18.56 -23.43 3.61
CA SER A 26 17.84 -23.77 2.37
C SER A 26 18.73 -23.48 1.17
N TRP A 27 18.60 -24.31 0.16
CA TRP A 27 19.48 -24.30 -0.99
C TRP A 27 18.68 -24.03 -2.27
N PRO A 28 18.43 -22.75 -2.62
CA PRO A 28 17.78 -22.40 -3.87
C PRO A 28 18.72 -22.62 -5.05
N VAL A 29 18.22 -23.21 -6.13
CA VAL A 29 19.00 -23.40 -7.37
C VAL A 29 18.55 -22.39 -8.42
N PHE A 30 19.51 -21.70 -8.99
CA PHE A 30 19.31 -20.72 -10.05
C PHE A 30 20.04 -21.13 -11.33
N VAL A 31 19.42 -20.85 -12.46
CA VAL A 31 20.00 -21.02 -13.79
C VAL A 31 19.95 -19.70 -14.53
N SER A 32 21.06 -19.35 -15.17
CA SER A 32 21.13 -18.21 -16.07
C SER A 32 21.23 -18.70 -17.51
N LEU A 33 20.25 -18.35 -18.33
CA LEU A 33 20.21 -18.67 -19.75
C LEU A 33 20.48 -17.41 -20.55
N CYS A 34 21.12 -17.55 -21.70
CA CYS A 34 21.35 -16.46 -22.62
C CYS A 34 20.61 -16.74 -23.94
N LYS A 35 19.75 -15.79 -24.33
CA LYS A 35 19.08 -15.79 -25.64
C LYS A 35 19.14 -14.38 -26.22
N ASP A 36 19.58 -14.25 -27.46
CA ASP A 36 19.62 -12.98 -28.17
C ASP A 36 20.34 -11.85 -27.39
N ARG A 37 21.43 -12.17 -26.69
CA ARG A 37 22.20 -11.31 -25.77
C ARG A 37 21.43 -10.89 -24.50
N GLN A 38 20.24 -11.44 -24.25
CA GLN A 38 19.50 -11.24 -23.02
C GLN A 38 19.76 -12.38 -22.06
N ILE A 39 19.99 -12.03 -20.79
CA ILE A 39 20.18 -13.01 -19.72
C ILE A 39 18.85 -13.19 -19.01
N ILE A 40 18.34 -14.41 -19.03
CA ILE A 40 17.13 -14.82 -18.33
C ILE A 40 17.58 -15.60 -17.09
N LYS A 41 17.29 -15.08 -15.91
CA LYS A 41 17.54 -15.78 -14.64
C LYS A 41 16.29 -16.54 -14.23
N LEU A 42 16.44 -17.83 -14.01
CA LEU A 42 15.38 -18.73 -13.57
C LEU A 42 15.75 -19.24 -12.20
N ARG A 43 14.73 -19.50 -11.38
CA ARG A 43 14.86 -20.16 -10.09
C ARG A 43 14.07 -21.45 -10.12
N HIS A 44 14.60 -22.49 -9.52
CA HIS A 44 13.81 -23.71 -9.26
C HIS A 44 12.59 -23.37 -8.40
N THR A 45 11.48 -24.06 -8.63
CA THR A 45 10.20 -23.79 -7.97
C THR A 45 10.24 -24.02 -6.46
N GLU A 46 11.09 -24.93 -6.01
CA GLU A 46 11.25 -25.30 -4.61
C GLU A 46 12.69 -25.10 -4.15
N ASP A 47 12.85 -24.74 -2.88
CA ASP A 47 14.15 -24.67 -2.23
C ASP A 47 14.43 -26.00 -1.55
N PHE A 48 15.62 -26.54 -1.75
CA PHE A 48 16.04 -27.79 -1.11
C PHE A 48 16.43 -27.55 0.34
N GLN A 49 16.01 -28.44 1.22
CA GLN A 49 16.43 -28.44 2.64
C GLN A 49 17.77 -29.14 2.83
N GLU A 50 18.19 -29.97 1.89
CA GLU A 50 19.45 -30.68 1.92
C GLU A 50 20.34 -30.29 0.75
N TYR A 51 21.59 -29.93 1.03
CA TYR A 51 22.58 -29.52 0.04
C TYR A 51 22.79 -30.57 -1.07
N ARG A 52 22.68 -31.86 -0.72
CA ARG A 52 22.89 -32.96 -1.67
C ARG A 52 21.98 -32.83 -2.88
N TYR A 53 20.68 -32.63 -2.66
CA TYR A 53 19.69 -32.55 -3.77
C TYR A 53 19.90 -31.28 -4.61
N ALA A 54 20.23 -30.17 -3.97
CA ALA A 54 20.57 -28.95 -4.69
C ALA A 54 21.83 -29.13 -5.55
N SER A 55 22.83 -29.81 -5.01
CA SER A 55 24.09 -30.10 -5.71
C SER A 55 23.91 -31.07 -6.89
N GLU A 56 23.09 -32.08 -6.75
CA GLU A 56 22.73 -33.03 -7.84
C GLU A 56 22.04 -32.25 -8.97
N LEU A 57 20.99 -31.50 -8.69
CA LEU A 57 20.31 -30.69 -9.70
C LEU A 57 21.24 -29.66 -10.36
N TYR A 58 22.10 -29.00 -9.58
CA TYR A 58 23.11 -28.08 -10.11
C TYR A 58 24.03 -28.79 -11.10
N GLY A 59 24.50 -29.99 -10.78
CA GLY A 59 25.34 -30.82 -11.64
C GLY A 59 24.65 -31.15 -12.96
N ASP A 60 23.38 -31.58 -12.89
CA ASP A 60 22.56 -31.91 -14.05
C ASP A 60 22.34 -30.69 -14.95
N CYS A 61 21.99 -29.55 -14.36
CA CYS A 61 21.80 -28.30 -15.09
C CYS A 61 23.10 -27.83 -15.77
N LYS A 62 24.26 -27.99 -15.13
CA LYS A 62 25.57 -27.60 -15.67
C LYS A 62 25.99 -28.47 -16.85
N ALA A 63 25.57 -29.73 -16.90
CA ALA A 63 25.86 -30.63 -17.98
C ALA A 63 25.05 -30.32 -19.27
N VAL A 64 23.92 -29.60 -19.14
CA VAL A 64 23.02 -29.29 -20.26
C VAL A 64 23.33 -27.90 -20.83
N ARG A 65 23.46 -27.82 -22.16
CA ARG A 65 23.76 -26.53 -22.86
C ARG A 65 22.52 -25.79 -23.32
N ASN A 66 21.40 -26.46 -23.47
CA ASN A 66 20.19 -25.89 -24.02
C ASN A 66 18.99 -26.18 -23.09
N ALA A 67 18.13 -25.20 -22.95
CA ALA A 67 16.86 -25.36 -22.27
C ALA A 67 15.69 -25.12 -23.24
N ARG A 68 14.57 -25.77 -23.00
CA ARG A 68 13.33 -25.62 -23.76
C ARG A 68 12.27 -25.00 -22.86
N ILE A 69 11.59 -23.97 -23.37
CA ILE A 69 10.41 -23.42 -22.72
C ILE A 69 9.30 -24.46 -22.82
N ALA A 70 8.86 -24.99 -21.68
CA ALA A 70 7.83 -26.01 -21.63
C ALA A 70 6.42 -25.40 -21.75
N ALA A 71 6.20 -24.26 -21.11
CA ALA A 71 4.93 -23.55 -21.15
C ALA A 71 5.16 -22.04 -20.99
N VAL A 72 4.26 -21.27 -21.54
CA VAL A 72 4.16 -19.81 -21.30
C VAL A 72 2.72 -19.51 -20.92
N SER A 73 2.52 -18.93 -19.75
CA SER A 73 1.23 -18.36 -19.35
C SER A 73 1.33 -16.84 -19.33
N ARG A 74 0.25 -16.18 -19.68
CA ARG A 74 0.12 -14.72 -19.55
C ARG A 74 -1.13 -14.46 -18.73
N GLU A 75 -0.94 -13.84 -17.62
CA GLU A 75 -2.02 -13.38 -16.75
C GLU A 75 -2.07 -11.86 -16.79
N SER A 76 -3.27 -11.31 -16.84
CA SER A 76 -3.51 -9.88 -16.69
C SER A 76 -4.18 -9.66 -15.34
N GLU A 77 -3.62 -8.81 -14.53
CA GLU A 77 -4.19 -8.39 -13.27
C GLU A 77 -4.55 -6.91 -13.34
N ASP A 78 -5.80 -6.60 -13.07
CA ASP A 78 -6.25 -5.22 -12.96
C ASP A 78 -5.88 -4.67 -11.58
N ILE A 79 -4.86 -3.84 -11.52
CA ILE A 79 -4.46 -3.16 -10.28
C ILE A 79 -5.42 -2.00 -10.06
N ARG A 80 -6.28 -2.14 -9.06
CA ARG A 80 -7.20 -1.07 -8.66
C ARG A 80 -6.47 0.04 -7.92
N ALA A 81 -6.98 1.26 -8.06
CA ALA A 81 -6.54 2.37 -7.21
C ALA A 81 -6.78 2.03 -5.72
N PRO A 82 -5.91 2.49 -4.82
CA PRO A 82 -6.14 2.30 -3.38
C PRO A 82 -7.45 2.98 -2.97
N ALA A 83 -8.17 2.35 -2.03
CA ALA A 83 -9.36 2.98 -1.47
C ALA A 83 -8.99 4.26 -0.69
N PRO A 84 -9.91 5.22 -0.59
CA PRO A 84 -9.68 6.47 0.11
C PRO A 84 -9.21 6.30 1.55
N TYR A 85 -8.67 7.34 2.15
CA TYR A 85 -8.10 7.28 3.50
C TYR A 85 -9.16 7.27 4.60
N ASN A 86 -8.99 6.38 5.55
CA ASN A 86 -9.42 6.58 6.93
C ASN A 86 -8.22 7.03 7.78
N LEU A 87 -8.43 7.32 9.06
CA LEU A 87 -7.34 7.78 9.92
C LEU A 87 -6.20 6.76 10.03
N THR A 88 -6.51 5.47 10.13
CA THR A 88 -5.48 4.43 10.28
C THR A 88 -4.58 4.30 9.05
N GLU A 89 -5.16 4.30 7.86
CA GLU A 89 -4.37 4.22 6.63
C GLU A 89 -3.56 5.50 6.40
N LEU A 90 -4.13 6.68 6.70
CA LEU A 90 -3.40 7.93 6.65
C LEU A 90 -2.21 7.93 7.63
N GLN A 91 -2.40 7.42 8.85
CA GLN A 91 -1.31 7.29 9.83
C GLN A 91 -0.19 6.36 9.35
N LYS A 92 -0.54 5.23 8.71
CA LYS A 92 0.44 4.30 8.15
C LYS A 92 1.29 4.95 7.07
N ASP A 93 0.65 5.62 6.12
CA ASP A 93 1.35 6.25 5.01
C ASP A 93 2.15 7.48 5.46
N ALA A 94 1.61 8.31 6.36
CA ALA A 94 2.34 9.42 6.94
C ALA A 94 3.58 8.96 7.73
N ASN A 95 3.48 7.82 8.42
CA ASN A 95 4.64 7.22 9.07
C ASN A 95 5.64 6.69 8.03
N ARG A 96 5.17 5.98 7.02
CA ARG A 96 6.02 5.35 6.00
C ARG A 96 6.81 6.38 5.19
N TYR A 97 6.16 7.48 4.78
CA TYR A 97 6.75 8.45 3.87
C TYR A 97 7.38 9.65 4.57
N HIS A 98 6.92 9.98 5.77
CA HIS A 98 7.32 11.21 6.48
C HIS A 98 7.79 10.96 7.91
N ASN A 99 7.81 9.70 8.36
CA ASN A 99 8.23 9.30 9.71
C ASN A 99 7.44 10.00 10.84
N LEU A 100 6.17 10.34 10.56
CA LEU A 100 5.27 10.92 11.55
C LEU A 100 4.66 9.81 12.43
N THR A 101 4.55 10.06 13.72
CA THR A 101 3.87 9.15 14.65
C THR A 101 2.35 9.22 14.48
N ALA A 102 1.64 8.17 14.88
CA ALA A 102 0.18 8.15 14.82
C ALA A 102 -0.46 9.32 15.61
N ILE A 103 0.13 9.72 16.73
CA ILE A 103 -0.34 10.86 17.54
C ILE A 103 -0.15 12.17 16.78
N GLN A 104 1.02 12.40 16.20
CA GLN A 104 1.27 13.60 15.39
C GLN A 104 0.28 13.71 14.23
N VAL A 105 0.05 12.62 13.49
CA VAL A 105 -0.91 12.62 12.38
C VAL A 105 -2.32 12.92 12.87
N GLN A 106 -2.73 12.37 14.01
CA GLN A 106 -4.04 12.66 14.60
C GLN A 106 -4.17 14.15 14.96
N ASP A 107 -3.16 14.75 15.57
CA ASP A 107 -3.18 16.17 15.95
C ASP A 107 -3.17 17.08 14.72
N ILE A 108 -2.35 16.74 13.71
CA ILE A 108 -2.29 17.47 12.44
C ILE A 108 -3.65 17.42 11.73
N THR A 109 -4.23 16.23 11.60
CA THR A 109 -5.54 16.07 10.93
C THR A 109 -6.67 16.76 11.69
N GLN A 110 -6.62 16.78 13.01
CA GLN A 110 -7.56 17.56 13.82
C GLN A 110 -7.44 19.07 13.50
N GLY A 111 -6.22 19.60 13.43
CA GLY A 111 -5.98 21.00 13.05
C GLY A 111 -6.44 21.33 11.62
N LEU A 112 -6.20 20.44 10.66
CA LEU A 112 -6.68 20.59 9.27
C LEU A 112 -8.22 20.59 9.21
N TYR A 113 -8.87 19.75 9.99
CA TYR A 113 -10.33 19.71 10.10
C TYR A 113 -10.90 21.02 10.70
N GLU A 114 -10.30 21.52 11.77
CA GLU A 114 -10.71 22.79 12.40
C GLU A 114 -10.54 23.98 11.45
N LYS A 115 -9.54 23.94 10.58
CA LYS A 115 -9.34 24.87 9.45
C LYS A 115 -10.32 24.61 8.28
N LYS A 116 -11.19 23.62 8.37
CA LYS A 116 -12.15 23.20 7.34
C LYS A 116 -11.48 22.78 6.02
N LEU A 117 -10.27 22.25 6.06
CA LEU A 117 -9.51 21.82 4.90
C LEU A 117 -9.78 20.38 4.54
N ILE A 118 -10.11 19.55 5.51
CA ILE A 118 -10.48 18.15 5.33
C ILE A 118 -11.81 17.85 6.05
N SER A 119 -12.45 16.73 5.69
CA SER A 119 -13.58 16.17 6.41
C SER A 119 -13.15 15.62 7.77
N TYR A 120 -14.13 15.18 8.59
CA TYR A 120 -13.86 14.67 9.94
C TYR A 120 -12.88 13.51 9.93
N PRO A 121 -11.70 13.63 10.58
CA PRO A 121 -10.61 12.69 10.40
C PRO A 121 -10.74 11.40 11.21
N ARG A 122 -11.52 11.40 12.31
CA ARG A 122 -11.66 10.21 13.19
C ARG A 122 -12.70 9.25 12.64
N THR A 123 -12.50 8.79 11.42
CA THR A 123 -13.36 7.83 10.75
C THR A 123 -12.65 6.51 10.52
N ALA A 124 -13.36 5.40 10.69
CA ALA A 124 -12.91 4.07 10.27
C ALA A 124 -13.34 3.77 8.82
N SER A 125 -14.29 4.55 8.29
CA SER A 125 -14.83 4.34 6.94
C SER A 125 -13.80 4.70 5.85
N ARG A 126 -13.79 3.91 4.80
CA ARG A 126 -13.07 4.18 3.54
C ARG A 126 -14.04 4.32 2.36
N LEU A 127 -15.32 4.43 2.68
CA LEU A 127 -16.38 4.52 1.69
C LEU A 127 -16.75 5.98 1.43
N LEU A 128 -17.17 6.24 0.21
CA LEU A 128 -17.82 7.48 -0.20
C LEU A 128 -19.32 7.22 -0.35
N THR A 129 -20.14 8.12 0.16
CA THR A 129 -21.56 8.14 -0.21
C THR A 129 -21.70 8.74 -1.60
N ARG A 130 -22.81 8.45 -2.29
CA ARG A 130 -23.07 9.00 -3.61
C ARG A 130 -23.09 10.53 -3.60
N ASP A 131 -23.74 11.12 -2.59
CA ASP A 131 -23.84 12.57 -2.45
C ASP A 131 -22.47 13.23 -2.30
N VAL A 132 -21.57 12.62 -1.51
CA VAL A 132 -20.21 13.12 -1.36
C VAL A 132 -19.43 12.98 -2.67
N TYR A 133 -19.54 11.83 -3.34
CA TYR A 133 -18.87 11.61 -4.63
C TYR A 133 -19.27 12.65 -5.68
N ASP A 134 -20.55 12.97 -5.77
CA ASP A 134 -21.07 13.94 -6.74
C ASP A 134 -20.54 15.37 -6.51
N THR A 135 -20.01 15.66 -5.30
CA THR A 135 -19.33 16.95 -4.99
C THR A 135 -17.85 16.97 -5.39
N LEU A 136 -17.21 15.80 -5.52
CA LEU A 136 -15.76 15.72 -5.73
C LEU A 136 -15.26 16.43 -7.00
N PRO A 137 -15.96 16.39 -8.17
CA PRO A 137 -15.49 17.09 -9.36
C PRO A 137 -15.24 18.58 -9.11
N ALA A 138 -16.19 19.25 -8.45
CA ALA A 138 -16.06 20.67 -8.12
C ALA A 138 -14.97 20.96 -7.07
N VAL A 139 -14.78 20.06 -6.13
CA VAL A 139 -13.69 20.13 -5.14
C VAL A 139 -12.34 19.96 -5.82
N MET A 140 -12.21 18.96 -6.68
CA MET A 140 -10.96 18.64 -7.38
C MET A 140 -10.57 19.72 -8.39
N GLU A 141 -11.51 20.35 -9.07
CA GLU A 141 -11.24 21.49 -9.93
C GLU A 141 -10.51 22.60 -9.18
N LYS A 142 -10.97 22.95 -7.97
CA LYS A 142 -10.35 23.97 -7.12
C LYS A 142 -8.93 23.54 -6.66
N ILE A 143 -8.71 22.26 -6.35
CA ILE A 143 -7.43 21.75 -5.90
C ILE A 143 -6.44 21.66 -7.07
N LEU A 144 -6.87 21.09 -8.19
CA LEU A 144 -6.03 20.90 -9.38
C LEU A 144 -5.70 22.21 -10.12
N SER A 145 -6.44 23.29 -9.87
CA SER A 145 -6.07 24.62 -10.34
C SER A 145 -4.79 25.16 -9.68
N ARG A 146 -4.44 24.63 -8.51
CA ARG A 146 -3.24 25.03 -7.78
C ARG A 146 -1.98 24.44 -8.43
N LYS A 147 -0.89 25.24 -8.40
CA LYS A 147 0.36 24.90 -9.09
C LYS A 147 0.92 23.53 -8.67
N GLU A 148 0.85 23.21 -7.39
CA GLU A 148 1.39 21.98 -6.78
C GLU A 148 0.70 20.73 -7.27
N PHE A 149 -0.61 20.81 -7.56
CA PHE A 149 -1.44 19.66 -7.91
C PHE A 149 -1.79 19.60 -9.40
N ARG A 150 -1.50 20.62 -10.19
CA ARG A 150 -1.87 20.72 -11.63
C ARG A 150 -1.39 19.51 -12.45
N GLN A 151 -0.25 18.91 -12.09
CA GLN A 151 0.29 17.74 -12.80
C GLN A 151 -0.64 16.53 -12.73
N TYR A 152 -1.49 16.43 -11.72
CA TYR A 152 -2.41 15.31 -11.53
C TYR A 152 -3.76 15.49 -12.24
N ALA A 153 -4.02 16.67 -12.81
CA ALA A 153 -5.31 16.96 -13.44
C ALA A 153 -5.67 16.01 -14.60
N LYS A 154 -4.65 15.50 -15.30
CA LYS A 154 -4.85 14.53 -16.40
C LYS A 154 -5.10 13.09 -15.91
N MET A 155 -4.89 12.82 -14.63
CA MET A 155 -5.02 11.48 -14.04
C MET A 155 -6.37 11.29 -13.34
N THR A 156 -7.19 12.35 -13.26
CA THR A 156 -8.50 12.31 -12.61
C THR A 156 -9.59 12.09 -13.66
N ASP A 157 -10.32 10.98 -13.51
CA ASP A 157 -11.50 10.66 -14.31
C ASP A 157 -12.66 10.36 -13.35
N PHE A 158 -13.70 11.20 -13.42
CA PHE A 158 -14.91 11.03 -12.62
C PHE A 158 -16.07 10.40 -13.41
N ALA A 159 -15.86 10.04 -14.68
CA ALA A 159 -16.89 9.42 -15.52
C ALA A 159 -17.18 7.98 -15.08
N ALA A 160 -16.18 7.31 -14.50
CA ALA A 160 -16.31 5.95 -13.98
C ALA A 160 -16.16 5.98 -12.44
N PRO A 161 -17.27 6.00 -11.69
CA PRO A 161 -17.20 5.97 -10.24
C PRO A 161 -16.53 4.68 -9.77
N PRO A 162 -15.63 4.76 -8.78
CA PRO A 162 -15.01 3.57 -8.21
C PRO A 162 -16.06 2.66 -7.56
N ASN A 163 -15.80 1.36 -7.54
CA ASN A 163 -16.67 0.36 -6.91
C ASN A 163 -16.85 0.55 -5.40
N ASP A 164 -16.05 1.44 -4.80
CA ASP A 164 -16.08 1.75 -3.36
C ASP A 164 -17.10 2.84 -2.99
N ILE A 165 -17.93 3.24 -3.96
CA ILE A 165 -19.11 4.07 -3.66
C ILE A 165 -20.18 3.15 -3.11
N SER A 166 -20.49 3.32 -1.83
CA SER A 166 -21.60 2.63 -1.21
C SER A 166 -22.90 3.34 -1.51
N ALA A 167 -23.87 2.61 -2.07
CA ALA A 167 -25.25 3.05 -2.12
C ALA A 167 -25.95 2.87 -0.77
N GLN A 168 -25.32 2.16 0.18
CA GLN A 168 -25.81 1.99 1.53
C GLN A 168 -25.39 3.18 2.39
N GLU A 169 -26.27 3.57 3.29
CA GLU A 169 -25.97 4.56 4.32
C GLU A 169 -24.67 4.15 5.03
N THR A 170 -23.66 5.00 4.91
CA THR A 170 -22.45 4.80 5.69
C THR A 170 -22.76 5.03 7.16
N THR A 171 -22.06 4.36 8.04
CA THR A 171 -21.91 4.77 9.43
C THR A 171 -21.64 6.28 9.49
N ASP A 172 -21.98 6.95 10.55
CA ASP A 172 -22.00 8.41 10.80
C ASP A 172 -20.98 9.30 10.06
N HIS A 173 -19.89 8.73 9.51
CA HIS A 173 -18.84 9.45 8.81
C HIS A 173 -18.36 8.70 7.57
N HIS A 174 -18.14 9.44 6.47
CA HIS A 174 -17.47 8.95 5.27
C HIS A 174 -15.94 8.99 5.42
N THR A 175 -15.21 8.53 4.39
CA THR A 175 -13.74 8.64 4.28
C THR A 175 -13.21 10.06 4.46
N ILE A 176 -11.93 10.21 4.75
CA ILE A 176 -11.27 11.53 4.80
C ILE A 176 -11.16 12.07 3.38
N ILE A 177 -11.68 13.25 3.14
CA ILE A 177 -11.58 13.98 1.87
C ILE A 177 -11.17 15.44 2.13
N VAL A 178 -10.57 16.06 1.13
CA VAL A 178 -10.31 17.49 1.11
C VAL A 178 -11.59 18.25 0.75
N THR A 179 -11.75 19.46 1.26
CA THR A 179 -12.98 20.28 1.08
C THR A 179 -12.91 21.23 -0.12
N GLY A 180 -11.72 21.40 -0.69
CA GLY A 180 -11.47 22.42 -1.73
C GLY A 180 -11.36 23.86 -1.20
N MET A 181 -11.40 24.04 0.13
CA MET A 181 -11.08 25.33 0.72
C MET A 181 -9.60 25.67 0.47
N PRO A 182 -9.26 26.92 0.13
CA PRO A 182 -7.87 27.31 -0.03
C PRO A 182 -7.18 27.21 1.35
N PRO A 183 -6.12 26.41 1.49
CA PRO A 183 -5.35 26.40 2.71
C PRO A 183 -4.66 27.76 2.82
N GLY A 184 -4.83 28.40 3.94
CA GLY A 184 -4.02 29.54 4.31
C GLY A 184 -2.56 29.14 4.53
N THR A 185 -1.90 29.74 5.50
CA THR A 185 -0.55 29.31 5.88
C THR A 185 -0.62 27.97 6.60
N LEU A 186 -0.02 26.94 6.00
CA LEU A 186 0.20 25.64 6.62
C LEU A 186 1.63 25.56 7.15
N ASN A 187 1.82 24.96 8.31
CA ASN A 187 3.15 24.61 8.77
C ASN A 187 3.70 23.41 7.96
N LYS A 188 4.98 23.06 8.17
CA LYS A 188 5.66 22.03 7.41
C LYS A 188 4.99 20.66 7.55
N GLU A 189 4.57 20.28 8.75
CA GLU A 189 3.93 18.98 9.00
C GLU A 189 2.52 18.93 8.43
N GLU A 190 1.75 20.02 8.54
CA GLU A 190 0.44 20.13 7.88
C GLU A 190 0.55 20.03 6.36
N GLN A 191 1.61 20.59 5.76
CA GLN A 191 1.85 20.47 4.31
C GLN A 191 2.16 19.04 3.88
N LEU A 192 2.80 18.23 4.72
CA LEU A 192 3.12 16.85 4.43
C LEU A 192 1.88 15.94 4.46
N VAL A 193 0.91 16.27 5.32
CA VAL A 193 -0.31 15.46 5.51
C VAL A 193 -1.44 15.92 4.59
N TYR A 194 -1.55 17.23 4.30
CA TYR A 194 -2.54 17.81 3.40
C TYR A 194 -2.22 17.54 1.93
#